data_3257b419e86367bd3d54e1d76adddbf9
#
_entry.id   3257b419e86367bd3d54e1d76adddbf9
#
_cell.length_a   1.000
_cell.length_b   1.000
_cell.length_c   1.000
_cell.angle_alpha   90.00
_cell.angle_beta   90.00
_cell.angle_gamma   90.00
#
_symmetry.space_group_name_H-M   'P 1'
#
loop_
_entity.id
_entity.type
_entity.pdbx_description
1 polymer ?
#
loop_
_entity_poly.entity_id
_entity_poly.type
_entity_poly.pdbx_seq_one_letter_code
_entity_poly.pdbx_strand_id
1 'polypeptide(L)'
;MIDGVTLYWRQLRSFGRNARLYLLSEVVIGLAFSVYMLIFNLYIVSRGYPRSFLGELQSLPNLISLFGAVPAGVLVDAIGRKRALILANVMQTLGALGIVLSPGPDWLRLSMITFGLSQSLWMVSSAPFLMENSTEKERNVLFSAHFGLTTLVGFVGTLVGGYLPTLFGGMLSVDVESPTAYATTLGVTVALSAVSMIPILLIGDGRRPAKAEMASFLPWRNIRSPGLALRIFLPNIIISLGAAILIPYMNLFFKETYPISDRVLGTLFAVSSVVTGVATLASPVLAARWGRIRALVITQLASIPFLLLIGFSGMLWVSAISFWVRAALMNMGNPLYNAFAMEQFEERERATVSGLMGMSWNIGWTIGPYLSGYMQANPKIGFPPIFVITCLFYAVATILEKAFFQKLDDQQTRAAMLEELGVVDLTRERSL
;
A
#
# COMPACT_ATOMS: atom_id res chain seq x y z
N MET A 1 1.18 23.17 -22.23
CA MET A 1 1.54 21.79 -21.77
C MET A 1 3.06 21.62 -21.62
N ILE A 2 3.88 22.06 -22.55
CA ILE A 2 5.36 21.98 -22.51
C ILE A 2 5.92 22.80 -21.35
N ASP A 3 5.38 23.98 -21.07
CA ASP A 3 5.82 24.84 -19.97
C ASP A 3 5.58 24.22 -18.57
N GLY A 4 4.49 23.48 -18.41
CA GLY A 4 4.21 22.76 -17.16
C GLY A 4 5.18 21.63 -16.89
N VAL A 5 5.58 20.88 -17.92
CA VAL A 5 6.57 19.80 -17.81
C VAL A 5 7.96 20.36 -17.48
N THR A 6 8.35 21.44 -18.14
CA THR A 6 9.65 22.11 -17.87
C THR A 6 9.71 22.71 -16.47
N LEU A 7 8.60 23.27 -15.99
CA LEU A 7 8.46 23.76 -14.61
C LEU A 7 8.60 22.63 -13.60
N TYR A 8 7.91 21.50 -13.84
CA TYR A 8 7.98 20.32 -12.99
C TYR A 8 9.41 19.75 -12.91
N TRP A 9 10.11 19.64 -14.04
CA TRP A 9 11.50 19.21 -14.05
C TRP A 9 12.45 20.17 -13.32
N ARG A 10 12.20 21.49 -13.39
CA ARG A 10 12.94 22.47 -12.59
C ARG A 10 12.70 22.29 -11.10
N GLN A 11 11.45 22.04 -10.70
CA GLN A 11 11.09 21.77 -9.30
C GLN A 11 11.69 20.45 -8.77
N LEU A 12 11.71 19.38 -9.58
CA LEU A 12 12.41 18.15 -9.20
C LEU A 12 13.91 18.35 -8.97
N ARG A 13 14.54 19.23 -9.76
CA ARG A 13 15.96 19.58 -9.59
C ARG A 13 16.23 20.50 -8.41
N SER A 14 15.23 21.23 -7.91
CA SER A 14 15.37 22.11 -6.75
C SER A 14 15.39 21.37 -5.41
N PHE A 15 14.92 20.10 -5.38
CA PHE A 15 14.93 19.33 -4.14
C PHE A 15 16.31 19.24 -3.51
N GLY A 16 16.35 19.39 -2.19
CA GLY A 16 17.58 19.23 -1.42
C GLY A 16 18.24 17.87 -1.66
N ARG A 17 19.56 17.83 -1.48
CA ARG A 17 20.36 16.59 -1.69
C ARG A 17 19.77 15.38 -0.94
N ASN A 18 19.36 15.56 0.30
CA ASN A 18 18.83 14.49 1.14
C ASN A 18 17.50 13.93 0.59
N ALA A 19 16.60 14.81 0.15
CA ALA A 19 15.34 14.39 -0.46
C ALA A 19 15.56 13.59 -1.76
N ARG A 20 16.50 14.02 -2.60
CA ARG A 20 16.85 13.28 -3.84
C ARG A 20 17.45 11.90 -3.55
N LEU A 21 18.36 11.81 -2.58
CA LEU A 21 18.97 10.54 -2.18
C LEU A 21 17.91 9.59 -1.60
N TYR A 22 16.98 10.11 -0.80
CA TYR A 22 15.87 9.33 -0.29
C TYR A 22 14.97 8.82 -1.43
N LEU A 23 14.54 9.68 -2.36
CA LEU A 23 13.74 9.25 -3.52
C LEU A 23 14.48 8.21 -4.38
N LEU A 24 15.80 8.32 -4.54
CA LEU A 24 16.59 7.30 -5.24
C LEU A 24 16.56 5.96 -4.50
N SER A 25 16.69 5.96 -3.18
CA SER A 25 16.54 4.75 -2.37
C SER A 25 15.15 4.15 -2.51
N GLU A 26 14.09 4.98 -2.50
CA GLU A 26 12.69 4.54 -2.70
C GLU A 26 12.49 3.87 -4.06
N VAL A 27 13.10 4.39 -5.11
CA VAL A 27 13.05 3.77 -6.45
C VAL A 27 13.67 2.38 -6.42
N VAL A 28 14.84 2.23 -5.83
CA VAL A 28 15.57 0.95 -5.82
C VAL A 28 14.86 -0.08 -4.93
N ILE A 29 14.46 0.31 -3.72
CA ILE A 29 13.75 -0.60 -2.80
C ILE A 29 12.35 -0.95 -3.32
N GLY A 30 11.69 -0.02 -3.99
CA GLY A 30 10.39 -0.24 -4.61
C GLY A 30 10.44 -1.26 -5.75
N LEU A 31 11.51 -1.26 -6.56
CA LEU A 31 11.76 -2.32 -7.55
C LEU A 31 11.88 -3.69 -6.87
N ALA A 32 12.70 -3.78 -5.80
CA ALA A 32 12.83 -5.01 -5.02
C ALA A 32 11.47 -5.48 -4.48
N PHE A 33 10.69 -4.58 -3.89
CA PHE A 33 9.39 -4.90 -3.32
C PHE A 33 8.38 -5.36 -4.38
N SER A 34 8.39 -4.75 -5.58
CA SER A 34 7.48 -5.14 -6.67
C SER A 34 7.79 -6.54 -7.21
N VAL A 35 9.07 -6.88 -7.35
CA VAL A 35 9.50 -8.26 -7.71
C VAL A 35 9.10 -9.24 -6.61
N TYR A 36 9.34 -8.88 -5.34
CA TYR A 36 8.96 -9.68 -4.19
C TYR A 36 7.45 -9.98 -4.18
N MET A 37 6.61 -8.95 -4.33
CA MET A 37 5.15 -9.10 -4.31
C MET A 37 4.63 -10.03 -5.40
N LEU A 38 5.25 -10.01 -6.58
CA LEU A 38 4.86 -10.89 -7.69
C LEU A 38 5.26 -12.35 -7.44
N ILE A 39 6.48 -12.59 -6.95
CA ILE A 39 7.15 -13.90 -6.97
C ILE A 39 7.04 -14.66 -5.65
N PHE A 40 6.92 -13.98 -4.51
CA PHE A 40 6.98 -14.61 -3.19
C PHE A 40 5.99 -15.76 -3.01
N ASN A 41 4.73 -15.57 -3.38
CA ASN A 41 3.73 -16.62 -3.25
C ASN A 41 4.05 -17.84 -4.12
N LEU A 42 4.49 -17.59 -5.36
CA LEU A 42 4.89 -18.64 -6.31
C LEU A 42 6.07 -19.44 -5.75
N TYR A 43 7.04 -18.75 -5.15
CA TYR A 43 8.18 -19.38 -4.49
C TYR A 43 7.76 -20.28 -3.34
N ILE A 44 6.91 -19.81 -2.43
CA ILE A 44 6.47 -20.59 -1.27
C ILE A 44 5.70 -21.84 -1.72
N VAL A 45 4.83 -21.69 -2.71
CA VAL A 45 4.04 -22.80 -3.26
C VAL A 45 4.94 -23.80 -4.02
N SER A 46 5.89 -23.33 -4.82
CA SER A 46 6.84 -24.20 -5.53
C SER A 46 7.70 -25.06 -4.58
N ARG A 47 7.93 -24.56 -3.35
CA ARG A 47 8.59 -25.34 -2.29
C ARG A 47 7.70 -26.39 -1.62
N GLY A 48 6.45 -26.54 -2.06
CA GLY A 48 5.50 -27.52 -1.52
C GLY A 48 4.85 -27.13 -0.18
N TYR A 49 5.01 -25.87 0.28
CA TYR A 49 4.34 -25.43 1.50
C TYR A 49 2.82 -25.25 1.30
N PRO A 50 2.02 -25.62 2.29
CA PRO A 50 0.56 -25.49 2.20
C PRO A 50 0.12 -24.03 2.20
N ARG A 51 -1.09 -23.76 1.66
CA ARG A 51 -1.69 -22.43 1.60
C ARG A 51 -1.88 -21.78 2.96
N SER A 52 -2.19 -22.58 3.99
CA SER A 52 -2.30 -22.10 5.36
C SER A 52 -0.99 -21.49 5.87
N PHE A 53 0.13 -22.12 5.55
CA PHE A 53 1.45 -21.58 5.90
C PHE A 53 1.79 -20.30 5.11
N LEU A 54 1.42 -20.23 3.83
CA LEU A 54 1.55 -18.99 3.05
C LEU A 54 0.73 -17.85 3.68
N GLY A 55 -0.50 -18.16 4.13
CA GLY A 55 -1.35 -17.20 4.82
C GLY A 55 -0.74 -16.69 6.13
N GLU A 56 -0.11 -17.59 6.90
CA GLU A 56 0.66 -17.22 8.08
C GLU A 56 1.79 -16.27 7.73
N LEU A 57 2.61 -16.60 6.72
CA LEU A 57 3.74 -15.78 6.29
C LEU A 57 3.30 -14.39 5.79
N GLN A 58 2.19 -14.30 5.07
CA GLN A 58 1.65 -13.01 4.60
C GLN A 58 1.09 -12.14 5.74
N SER A 59 0.63 -12.76 6.83
CA SER A 59 0.07 -12.07 7.99
C SER A 59 1.11 -11.56 8.97
N LEU A 60 2.21 -12.31 9.14
CA LEU A 60 3.25 -12.01 10.13
C LEU A 60 3.82 -10.59 10.04
N PRO A 61 4.24 -10.06 8.88
CA PRO A 61 4.80 -8.71 8.82
C PRO A 61 3.82 -7.64 9.30
N ASN A 62 2.53 -7.78 8.95
CA ASN A 62 1.51 -6.82 9.35
C ASN A 62 1.21 -6.91 10.85
N LEU A 63 1.19 -8.13 11.41
CA LEU A 63 1.03 -8.36 12.84
C LEU A 63 2.19 -7.71 13.62
N ILE A 64 3.42 -7.95 13.19
CA ILE A 64 4.61 -7.37 13.82
C ILE A 64 4.61 -5.84 13.66
N SER A 65 4.21 -5.32 12.50
CA SER A 65 4.12 -3.88 12.26
C SER A 65 3.06 -3.22 13.14
N LEU A 66 1.93 -3.90 13.38
CA LEU A 66 0.86 -3.39 14.24
C LEU A 66 1.34 -3.14 15.68
N PHE A 67 2.06 -4.09 16.27
CA PHE A 67 2.62 -3.95 17.61
C PHE A 67 3.96 -3.21 17.62
N GLY A 68 4.71 -3.27 16.54
CA GLY A 68 6.03 -2.66 16.40
C GLY A 68 6.01 -1.15 16.18
N ALA A 69 4.89 -0.55 15.76
CA ALA A 69 4.83 0.87 15.43
C ALA A 69 5.19 1.79 16.61
N VAL A 70 4.71 1.49 17.83
CA VAL A 70 5.01 2.28 19.03
C VAL A 70 6.48 2.14 19.47
N PRO A 71 7.03 0.91 19.65
CA PRO A 71 8.46 0.75 19.93
C PRO A 71 9.36 1.36 18.86
N ALA A 72 8.98 1.23 17.57
CA ALA A 72 9.71 1.84 16.47
C ALA A 72 9.75 3.37 16.60
N GLY A 73 8.63 4.01 16.95
CA GLY A 73 8.58 5.46 17.20
C GLY A 73 9.58 5.89 18.28
N VAL A 74 9.57 5.23 19.43
CA VAL A 74 10.51 5.50 20.52
C VAL A 74 11.96 5.31 20.06
N LEU A 75 12.24 4.25 19.31
CA LEU A 75 13.57 3.99 18.78
C LEU A 75 14.00 5.06 17.78
N VAL A 76 13.12 5.46 16.85
CA VAL A 76 13.38 6.50 15.85
C VAL A 76 13.71 7.84 16.51
N ASP A 77 12.98 8.20 17.58
CA ASP A 77 13.24 9.43 18.35
C ASP A 77 14.57 9.36 19.09
N ALA A 78 14.98 8.17 19.56
CA ALA A 78 16.24 7.98 20.27
C ALA A 78 17.47 8.00 19.34
N ILE A 79 17.43 7.30 18.21
CA ILE A 79 18.59 7.13 17.32
C ILE A 79 18.62 8.13 16.15
N GLY A 80 17.50 8.80 15.88
CA GLY A 80 17.30 9.72 14.75
C GLY A 80 16.88 9.02 13.47
N ARG A 81 16.18 9.77 12.58
CA ARG A 81 15.50 9.22 11.38
C ARG A 81 16.44 8.55 10.39
N LYS A 82 17.60 9.14 10.10
CA LYS A 82 18.60 8.55 9.19
C LYS A 82 19.04 7.15 9.67
N ARG A 83 19.41 7.02 10.95
CA ARG A 83 19.84 5.73 11.51
C ARG A 83 18.70 4.71 11.54
N ALA A 84 17.48 5.17 11.79
CA ALA A 84 16.30 4.31 11.73
C ALA A 84 16.03 3.80 10.30
N LEU A 85 16.17 4.65 9.28
CA LEU A 85 16.05 4.23 7.86
C LEU A 85 17.16 3.24 7.47
N ILE A 86 18.39 3.45 7.93
CA ILE A 86 19.50 2.48 7.74
C ILE A 86 19.15 1.14 8.38
N LEU A 87 18.69 1.16 9.64
CA LEU A 87 18.31 -0.05 10.37
C LEU A 87 17.16 -0.78 9.67
N ALA A 88 16.13 -0.04 9.24
CA ALA A 88 15.02 -0.59 8.48
C ALA A 88 15.51 -1.28 7.20
N ASN A 89 16.39 -0.64 6.44
CA ASN A 89 16.93 -1.20 5.20
C ASN A 89 17.79 -2.45 5.46
N VAL A 90 18.63 -2.43 6.49
CA VAL A 90 19.39 -3.61 6.90
C VAL A 90 18.47 -4.78 7.25
N MET A 91 17.43 -4.54 8.06
CA MET A 91 16.44 -5.57 8.42
C MET A 91 15.68 -6.08 7.20
N GLN A 92 15.32 -5.18 6.27
CA GLN A 92 14.68 -5.56 4.99
C GLN A 92 15.59 -6.48 4.18
N THR A 93 16.86 -6.13 4.05
CA THR A 93 17.85 -6.92 3.29
C THR A 93 18.09 -8.29 3.95
N LEU A 94 18.23 -8.31 5.29
CA LEU A 94 18.40 -9.57 6.03
C LEU A 94 17.16 -10.46 5.96
N GLY A 95 15.95 -9.87 6.04
CA GLY A 95 14.71 -10.60 5.85
C GLY A 95 14.60 -11.21 4.45
N ALA A 96 14.92 -10.44 3.40
CA ALA A 96 14.94 -10.93 2.02
C ALA A 96 15.97 -12.05 1.83
N LEU A 97 17.17 -11.87 2.38
CA LEU A 97 18.22 -12.90 2.34
C LEU A 97 17.78 -14.17 3.07
N GLY A 98 17.14 -14.02 4.23
CA GLY A 98 16.62 -15.14 5.02
C GLY A 98 15.54 -15.94 4.29
N ILE A 99 14.71 -15.30 3.44
CA ILE A 99 13.74 -16.01 2.59
C ILE A 99 14.46 -16.86 1.56
N VAL A 100 15.45 -16.29 0.87
CA VAL A 100 16.19 -16.98 -0.22
C VAL A 100 17.01 -18.16 0.33
N LEU A 101 17.68 -17.97 1.46
CA LEU A 101 18.55 -18.97 2.08
C LEU A 101 17.80 -19.91 3.05
N SER A 102 16.48 -19.81 3.16
CA SER A 102 15.69 -20.52 4.15
C SER A 102 15.86 -22.05 4.08
N PRO A 103 16.36 -22.68 5.15
CA PRO A 103 16.42 -24.15 5.25
C PRO A 103 15.07 -24.78 5.60
N GLY A 104 14.11 -23.99 6.15
CA GLY A 104 12.84 -24.53 6.64
C GLY A 104 11.84 -23.48 7.08
N PRO A 105 10.67 -23.91 7.58
CA PRO A 105 9.53 -23.04 7.86
C PRO A 105 9.80 -22.00 8.96
N ASP A 106 10.53 -22.37 10.02
CA ASP A 106 10.78 -21.44 11.13
C ASP A 106 11.72 -20.30 10.73
N TRP A 107 12.64 -20.58 9.80
CA TRP A 107 13.50 -19.57 9.23
C TRP A 107 12.72 -18.58 8.34
N LEU A 108 11.72 -19.07 7.60
CA LEU A 108 10.80 -18.21 6.85
C LEU A 108 9.99 -17.33 7.79
N ARG A 109 9.49 -17.86 8.93
CA ARG A 109 8.79 -17.06 9.95
C ARG A 109 9.68 -15.96 10.51
N LEU A 110 10.93 -16.30 10.87
CA LEU A 110 11.89 -15.33 11.37
C LEU A 110 12.16 -14.21 10.36
N SER A 111 12.29 -14.58 9.08
CA SER A 111 12.45 -13.61 7.99
C SER A 111 11.25 -12.68 7.88
N MET A 112 10.01 -13.19 7.99
CA MET A 112 8.79 -12.37 7.97
C MET A 112 8.68 -11.45 9.19
N ILE A 113 9.11 -11.91 10.37
CA ILE A 113 9.19 -11.06 11.57
C ILE A 113 10.17 -9.91 11.33
N THR A 114 11.34 -10.20 10.76
CA THR A 114 12.35 -9.20 10.41
C THR A 114 11.81 -8.18 9.40
N PHE A 115 11.05 -8.63 8.39
CA PHE A 115 10.32 -7.74 7.47
C PHE A 115 9.33 -6.82 8.19
N GLY A 116 8.53 -7.35 9.11
CA GLY A 116 7.56 -6.56 9.88
C GLY A 116 8.22 -5.49 10.74
N LEU A 117 9.36 -5.80 11.38
CA LEU A 117 10.15 -4.81 12.13
C LEU A 117 10.71 -3.72 11.21
N SER A 118 11.24 -4.11 10.05
CA SER A 118 11.69 -3.17 9.01
C SER A 118 10.57 -2.23 8.60
N GLN A 119 9.39 -2.78 8.30
CA GLN A 119 8.22 -2.02 7.89
C GLN A 119 7.77 -1.02 8.95
N SER A 120 7.80 -1.40 10.24
CA SER A 120 7.48 -0.49 11.35
C SER A 120 8.41 0.73 11.38
N LEU A 121 9.73 0.50 11.29
CA LEU A 121 10.73 1.56 11.30
C LEU A 121 10.61 2.47 10.08
N TRP A 122 10.39 1.88 8.90
CA TRP A 122 10.21 2.62 7.66
C TRP A 122 8.99 3.52 7.70
N MET A 123 7.83 2.98 8.11
CA MET A 123 6.56 3.70 8.19
C MET A 123 6.63 4.93 9.11
N VAL A 124 7.28 4.79 10.27
CA VAL A 124 7.42 5.88 11.25
C VAL A 124 8.44 6.92 10.78
N SER A 125 9.47 6.54 10.01
CA SER A 125 10.57 7.43 9.62
C SER A 125 10.34 8.18 8.31
N SER A 126 9.64 7.58 7.34
CA SER A 126 9.55 8.01 5.94
C SER A 126 8.93 9.39 5.76
N ALA A 127 7.66 9.56 6.14
CA ALA A 127 6.96 10.83 5.95
C ALA A 127 7.58 11.99 6.73
N PRO A 128 7.94 11.83 8.03
CA PRO A 128 8.65 12.87 8.75
C PRO A 128 10.01 13.23 8.15
N PHE A 129 10.76 12.23 7.64
CA PHE A 129 12.04 12.50 6.98
C PHE A 129 11.87 13.39 5.73
N LEU A 130 10.86 13.11 4.90
CA LEU A 130 10.54 13.95 3.73
C LEU A 130 10.14 15.36 4.15
N MET A 131 9.34 15.50 5.20
CA MET A 131 8.91 16.81 5.72
C MET A 131 10.10 17.64 6.23
N GLU A 132 11.05 17.04 6.94
CA GLU A 132 12.24 17.72 7.47
C GLU A 132 13.22 18.12 6.38
N ASN A 133 13.24 17.42 5.24
CA ASN A 133 14.17 17.66 4.14
C ASN A 133 13.48 18.36 2.94
N SER A 134 12.33 19.02 3.16
CA SER A 134 11.62 19.81 2.16
C SER A 134 11.15 21.15 2.73
N THR A 135 11.15 22.18 1.89
CA THR A 135 10.50 23.46 2.21
C THR A 135 8.99 23.34 2.02
N GLU A 136 8.20 24.23 2.64
CA GLU A 136 6.73 24.22 2.49
C GLU A 136 6.28 24.30 1.01
N LYS A 137 7.03 25.09 0.20
CA LYS A 137 6.74 25.25 -1.23
C LYS A 137 7.04 23.98 -2.05
N GLU A 138 8.05 23.21 -1.65
CA GLU A 138 8.47 21.99 -2.35
C GLU A 138 7.68 20.76 -1.91
N ARG A 139 7.07 20.79 -0.72
CA ARG A 139 6.48 19.63 -0.07
C ARG A 139 5.43 18.94 -0.94
N ASN A 140 4.49 19.70 -1.50
CA ASN A 140 3.44 19.13 -2.36
C ASN A 140 4.01 18.45 -3.60
N VAL A 141 5.02 19.07 -4.24
CA VAL A 141 5.68 18.52 -5.43
C VAL A 141 6.50 17.29 -5.07
N LEU A 142 7.17 17.29 -3.91
CA LEU A 142 7.96 16.16 -3.42
C LEU A 142 7.09 14.92 -3.15
N PHE A 143 5.95 15.09 -2.48
CA PHE A 143 5.00 13.98 -2.23
C PHE A 143 4.35 13.49 -3.53
N SER A 144 4.03 14.39 -4.46
CA SER A 144 3.52 14.01 -5.80
C SER A 144 4.57 13.25 -6.61
N ALA A 145 5.84 13.68 -6.56
CA ALA A 145 6.95 12.98 -7.20
C ALA A 145 7.17 11.60 -6.59
N HIS A 146 7.12 11.49 -5.27
CA HIS A 146 7.21 10.20 -4.57
C HIS A 146 6.09 9.25 -5.03
N PHE A 147 4.83 9.70 -5.08
CA PHE A 147 3.71 8.90 -5.56
C PHE A 147 3.87 8.48 -7.03
N GLY A 148 4.27 9.39 -7.91
CA GLY A 148 4.51 9.10 -9.33
C GLY A 148 5.65 8.08 -9.53
N LEU A 149 6.75 8.24 -8.78
CA LEU A 149 7.89 7.32 -8.82
C LEU A 149 7.50 5.94 -8.31
N THR A 150 6.79 5.81 -7.20
CA THR A 150 6.35 4.51 -6.67
C THR A 150 5.42 3.79 -7.63
N THR A 151 4.53 4.51 -8.32
CA THR A 151 3.66 3.93 -9.36
C THR A 151 4.47 3.41 -10.55
N LEU A 152 5.42 4.21 -11.06
CA LEU A 152 6.29 3.82 -12.18
C LEU A 152 7.18 2.62 -11.80
N VAL A 153 7.72 2.63 -10.60
CA VAL A 153 8.53 1.54 -10.06
C VAL A 153 7.71 0.27 -9.89
N GLY A 154 6.46 0.38 -9.45
CA GLY A 154 5.52 -0.74 -9.41
C GLY A 154 5.32 -1.38 -10.77
N PHE A 155 5.13 -0.57 -11.82
CA PHE A 155 5.03 -1.04 -13.20
C PHE A 155 6.32 -1.75 -13.66
N VAL A 156 7.46 -1.08 -13.57
CA VAL A 156 8.74 -1.63 -14.05
C VAL A 156 9.12 -2.88 -13.25
N GLY A 157 8.99 -2.84 -11.93
CA GLY A 157 9.38 -3.94 -11.06
C GLY A 157 8.54 -5.20 -11.25
N THR A 158 7.22 -5.08 -11.43
CA THR A 158 6.37 -6.25 -11.71
C THR A 158 6.59 -6.78 -13.12
N LEU A 159 6.80 -5.89 -14.10
CA LEU A 159 7.12 -6.31 -15.47
C LEU A 159 8.44 -7.09 -15.50
N VAL A 160 9.51 -6.52 -14.97
CA VAL A 160 10.82 -7.17 -14.89
C VAL A 160 10.73 -8.45 -14.06
N GLY A 161 10.05 -8.41 -12.90
CA GLY A 161 9.85 -9.56 -12.02
C GLY A 161 9.23 -10.77 -12.72
N GLY A 162 8.31 -10.55 -13.67
CA GLY A 162 7.71 -11.61 -14.47
C GLY A 162 8.67 -12.26 -15.49
N TYR A 163 9.70 -11.53 -15.94
CA TYR A 163 10.70 -12.07 -16.88
C TYR A 163 11.88 -12.78 -16.20
N LEU A 164 12.21 -12.41 -14.96
CA LEU A 164 13.37 -12.94 -14.24
C LEU A 164 13.34 -14.47 -14.05
N PRO A 165 12.22 -15.14 -13.70
CA PRO A 165 12.21 -16.61 -13.57
C PRO A 165 12.58 -17.32 -14.87
N THR A 166 12.12 -16.79 -16.01
CA THR A 166 12.49 -17.36 -17.32
C THR A 166 13.97 -17.17 -17.63
N LEU A 167 14.52 -16.01 -17.31
CA LEU A 167 15.94 -15.71 -17.49
C LEU A 167 16.80 -16.67 -16.65
N PHE A 168 16.50 -16.77 -15.36
CA PHE A 168 17.29 -17.62 -14.45
C PHE A 168 17.04 -19.11 -14.68
N GLY A 169 15.82 -19.52 -15.03
CA GLY A 169 15.55 -20.90 -15.45
C GLY A 169 16.41 -21.33 -16.62
N GLY A 170 16.53 -20.47 -17.65
CA GLY A 170 17.41 -20.71 -18.79
C GLY A 170 18.90 -20.72 -18.44
N MET A 171 19.35 -19.75 -17.63
CA MET A 171 20.76 -19.67 -17.21
C MET A 171 21.21 -20.84 -16.34
N LEU A 172 20.34 -21.34 -15.47
CA LEU A 172 20.63 -22.42 -14.54
C LEU A 172 20.24 -23.82 -15.11
N SER A 173 19.61 -23.83 -16.29
CA SER A 173 19.08 -25.06 -16.91
C SER A 173 18.11 -25.83 -16.00
N VAL A 174 17.24 -25.07 -15.30
CA VAL A 174 16.18 -25.59 -14.44
C VAL A 174 14.81 -25.14 -14.96
N ASP A 175 13.76 -25.83 -14.52
CA ASP A 175 12.40 -25.41 -14.82
C ASP A 175 12.13 -23.97 -14.33
N VAL A 176 11.41 -23.18 -15.13
CA VAL A 176 11.08 -21.77 -14.84
C VAL A 176 10.27 -21.65 -13.56
N GLU A 177 9.41 -22.62 -13.27
CA GLU A 177 8.53 -22.66 -12.09
C GLU A 177 9.18 -23.39 -10.90
N SER A 178 10.46 -23.73 -11.01
CA SER A 178 11.20 -24.43 -9.94
C SER A 178 11.48 -23.51 -8.75
N PRO A 179 11.58 -24.07 -7.53
CA PRO A 179 12.00 -23.29 -6.36
C PRO A 179 13.33 -22.57 -6.56
N THR A 180 14.25 -23.16 -7.34
CA THR A 180 15.57 -22.58 -7.64
C THR A 180 15.44 -21.31 -8.50
N ALA A 181 14.63 -21.33 -9.56
CA ALA A 181 14.43 -20.17 -10.43
C ALA A 181 13.77 -19.02 -9.65
N TYR A 182 12.76 -19.32 -8.84
CA TYR A 182 12.11 -18.32 -7.99
C TYR A 182 13.02 -17.80 -6.87
N ALA A 183 13.81 -18.67 -6.21
CA ALA A 183 14.78 -18.25 -5.20
C ALA A 183 15.82 -17.29 -5.79
N THR A 184 16.37 -17.63 -6.98
CA THR A 184 17.34 -16.77 -7.67
C THR A 184 16.72 -15.44 -8.07
N THR A 185 15.46 -15.44 -8.50
CA THR A 185 14.69 -14.22 -8.77
C THR A 185 14.53 -13.36 -7.50
N LEU A 186 14.20 -13.97 -6.37
CA LEU A 186 14.15 -13.28 -5.08
C LEU A 186 15.56 -12.82 -4.63
N GLY A 187 16.62 -13.48 -5.05
CA GLY A 187 18.01 -13.02 -4.83
C GLY A 187 18.28 -11.63 -5.42
N VAL A 188 17.61 -11.28 -6.55
CA VAL A 188 17.67 -9.92 -7.10
C VAL A 188 17.09 -8.90 -6.13
N THR A 189 16.03 -9.26 -5.39
CA THR A 189 15.44 -8.35 -4.38
C THR A 189 16.40 -8.09 -3.23
N VAL A 190 17.20 -9.09 -2.84
CA VAL A 190 18.27 -8.93 -1.84
C VAL A 190 19.32 -7.93 -2.33
N ALA A 191 19.80 -8.11 -3.56
CA ALA A 191 20.80 -7.22 -4.17
C ALA A 191 20.27 -5.78 -4.28
N LEU A 192 19.04 -5.60 -4.79
CA LEU A 192 18.41 -4.29 -4.88
C LEU A 192 18.21 -3.65 -3.49
N SER A 193 17.77 -4.42 -2.50
CA SER A 193 17.62 -3.91 -1.12
C SER A 193 18.97 -3.47 -0.54
N ALA A 194 20.04 -4.22 -0.76
CA ALA A 194 21.38 -3.82 -0.35
C ALA A 194 21.86 -2.55 -1.08
N VAL A 195 21.63 -2.45 -2.39
CA VAL A 195 21.99 -1.27 -3.20
C VAL A 195 21.20 -0.04 -2.76
N SER A 196 19.92 -0.17 -2.38
CA SER A 196 19.09 0.94 -1.91
C SER A 196 19.62 1.57 -0.62
N MET A 197 20.47 0.88 0.13
CA MET A 197 21.13 1.42 1.31
C MET A 197 22.19 2.49 0.98
N ILE A 198 22.82 2.40 -0.20
CA ILE A 198 23.89 3.33 -0.61
C ILE A 198 23.41 4.77 -0.58
N PRO A 199 22.31 5.17 -1.24
CA PRO A 199 21.80 6.52 -1.14
C PRO A 199 21.46 6.95 0.29
N ILE A 200 20.92 6.06 1.14
CA ILE A 200 20.58 6.38 2.53
C ILE A 200 21.84 6.70 3.34
N LEU A 201 22.91 5.95 3.15
CA LEU A 201 24.20 6.20 3.80
C LEU A 201 24.79 7.56 3.43
N LEU A 202 24.58 8.01 2.18
CA LEU A 202 25.07 9.30 1.66
C LEU A 202 24.22 10.51 2.11
N ILE A 203 23.07 10.29 2.76
CA ILE A 203 22.26 11.35 3.36
C ILE A 203 23.09 12.06 4.44
N GLY A 204 23.10 13.39 4.40
CA GLY A 204 23.72 14.19 5.47
C GLY A 204 22.99 14.04 6.80
N ASP A 205 23.71 14.17 7.91
CA ASP A 205 23.08 14.17 9.21
C ASP A 205 22.18 15.41 9.35
N GLY A 206 20.86 15.19 9.45
CA GLY A 206 19.90 16.24 9.70
C GLY A 206 19.99 16.78 11.14
N ARG A 207 19.37 17.93 11.41
CA ARG A 207 19.19 18.41 12.80
C ARG A 207 18.47 17.32 13.58
N ARG A 208 19.01 16.94 14.73
CA ARG A 208 18.28 16.10 15.68
C ARG A 208 16.99 16.84 16.03
N PRO A 209 15.82 16.23 15.89
CA PRO A 209 14.59 16.85 16.36
C PRO A 209 14.79 17.22 17.83
N ALA A 210 14.38 18.44 18.21
CA ALA A 210 14.20 18.77 19.62
C ALA A 210 13.33 17.65 20.22
N LYS A 211 13.66 17.18 21.45
CA LYS A 211 12.93 16.11 22.12
C LYS A 211 11.44 16.27 21.83
N ALA A 212 10.91 15.43 20.95
CA ALA A 212 9.47 15.38 20.76
C ALA A 212 8.89 15.01 22.13
N GLU A 213 7.93 15.78 22.60
CA GLU A 213 7.11 15.36 23.74
C GLU A 213 6.63 13.96 23.40
N MET A 214 6.95 13.01 24.27
CA MET A 214 6.62 11.60 24.10
C MET A 214 5.14 11.52 23.81
N ALA A 215 4.79 11.26 22.54
CA ALA A 215 3.40 11.14 22.12
C ALA A 215 2.72 10.18 23.11
N SER A 216 1.64 10.61 23.69
CA SER A 216 0.98 9.85 24.75
C SER A 216 0.73 8.43 24.24
N PHE A 217 1.11 7.41 25.00
CA PHE A 217 0.97 5.98 24.65
C PHE A 217 -0.47 5.55 24.32
N LEU A 218 -1.42 6.46 24.50
CA LEU A 218 -2.86 6.24 24.30
C LEU A 218 -3.43 7.35 23.39
N PRO A 219 -3.17 7.29 22.07
CA PRO A 219 -3.59 8.34 21.13
C PRO A 219 -5.09 8.58 21.13
N TRP A 220 -5.93 7.57 21.45
CA TRP A 220 -7.39 7.71 21.51
C TRP A 220 -7.91 8.60 22.63
N ARG A 221 -7.13 8.88 23.68
CA ARG A 221 -7.51 9.85 24.72
C ARG A 221 -7.59 11.29 24.23
N ASN A 222 -6.95 11.60 23.11
CA ASN A 222 -6.91 12.93 22.53
C ASN A 222 -8.06 13.18 21.54
N ILE A 223 -8.90 12.16 21.27
CA ILE A 223 -10.02 12.27 20.34
C ILE A 223 -11.23 12.81 21.08
N ARG A 224 -11.70 14.01 20.72
CA ARG A 224 -12.91 14.64 21.29
C ARG A 224 -14.18 13.99 20.78
N SER A 225 -14.17 13.46 19.56
CA SER A 225 -15.32 12.84 18.89
C SER A 225 -15.12 11.36 18.66
N PRO A 226 -15.11 10.49 19.71
CA PRO A 226 -14.82 9.07 19.55
C PRO A 226 -15.86 8.34 18.69
N GLY A 227 -17.12 8.79 18.70
CA GLY A 227 -18.16 8.23 17.84
C GLY A 227 -17.92 8.48 16.36
N LEU A 228 -17.36 9.65 15.98
CA LEU A 228 -16.98 9.94 14.61
C LEU A 228 -15.74 9.12 14.18
N ALA A 229 -14.76 9.04 15.07
CA ALA A 229 -13.58 8.21 14.82
C ALA A 229 -13.97 6.72 14.59
N LEU A 230 -14.91 6.19 15.36
CA LEU A 230 -15.42 4.83 15.17
C LEU A 230 -16.16 4.68 13.83
N ARG A 231 -16.94 5.67 13.41
CA ARG A 231 -17.62 5.65 12.10
C ARG A 231 -16.64 5.65 10.93
N ILE A 232 -15.47 6.26 11.07
CA ILE A 232 -14.39 6.20 10.07
C ILE A 232 -13.64 4.88 10.14
N PHE A 233 -13.31 4.41 11.35
CA PHE A 233 -12.55 3.20 11.58
C PHE A 233 -13.30 1.93 11.10
N LEU A 234 -14.60 1.83 11.36
CA LEU A 234 -15.38 0.62 11.10
C LEU A 234 -15.46 0.25 9.60
N PRO A 235 -15.83 1.15 8.66
CA PRO A 235 -15.80 0.82 7.24
C PRO A 235 -14.39 0.51 6.75
N ASN A 236 -13.38 1.24 7.24
CA ASN A 236 -11.99 1.06 6.82
C ASN A 236 -11.43 -0.32 7.22
N ILE A 237 -11.75 -0.85 8.42
CA ILE A 237 -11.34 -2.21 8.81
C ILE A 237 -12.08 -3.27 8.00
N ILE A 238 -13.39 -3.08 7.72
CA ILE A 238 -14.19 -4.02 6.94
C ILE A 238 -13.65 -4.12 5.50
N ILE A 239 -13.38 -2.99 4.85
CA ILE A 239 -12.84 -2.98 3.49
C ILE A 239 -11.43 -3.55 3.43
N SER A 240 -10.61 -3.27 4.46
CA SER A 240 -9.26 -3.82 4.60
C SER A 240 -9.29 -5.34 4.75
N LEU A 241 -10.17 -5.89 5.59
CA LEU A 241 -10.36 -7.34 5.72
C LEU A 241 -10.77 -7.97 4.39
N GLY A 242 -11.77 -7.38 3.70
CA GLY A 242 -12.22 -7.86 2.40
C GLY A 242 -11.11 -7.85 1.35
N ALA A 243 -10.31 -6.78 1.29
CA ALA A 243 -9.17 -6.71 0.39
C ALA A 243 -8.10 -7.76 0.74
N ALA A 244 -7.75 -7.88 2.00
CA ALA A 244 -6.65 -8.71 2.47
C ALA A 244 -6.92 -10.22 2.35
N ILE A 245 -8.19 -10.64 2.32
CA ILE A 245 -8.56 -12.05 2.08
C ILE A 245 -8.22 -12.48 0.65
N LEU A 246 -8.29 -11.59 -0.35
CA LEU A 246 -8.16 -11.95 -1.76
C LEU A 246 -6.89 -11.39 -2.41
N ILE A 247 -6.64 -10.09 -2.24
CA ILE A 247 -5.64 -9.36 -3.05
C ILE A 247 -4.22 -9.95 -2.95
N PRO A 248 -3.71 -10.37 -1.78
CA PRO A 248 -2.39 -10.98 -1.67
C PRO A 248 -2.21 -12.24 -2.52
N TYR A 249 -3.30 -12.91 -2.86
CA TYR A 249 -3.30 -14.19 -3.59
C TYR A 249 -3.67 -14.07 -5.07
N MET A 250 -3.86 -12.85 -5.58
CA MET A 250 -4.27 -12.67 -6.98
C MET A 250 -3.27 -13.22 -7.99
N ASN A 251 -1.96 -13.16 -7.69
CA ASN A 251 -0.92 -13.77 -8.53
C ASN A 251 -1.09 -15.29 -8.62
N LEU A 252 -1.38 -15.94 -7.51
CA LEU A 252 -1.66 -17.39 -7.48
C LEU A 252 -2.97 -17.73 -8.19
N PHE A 253 -4.03 -16.95 -7.96
CA PHE A 253 -5.31 -17.15 -8.64
C PHE A 253 -5.12 -17.16 -10.17
N PHE A 254 -4.45 -16.14 -10.72
CA PHE A 254 -4.23 -16.07 -12.17
C PHE A 254 -3.36 -17.24 -12.66
N LYS A 255 -2.32 -17.60 -11.92
CA LYS A 255 -1.39 -18.67 -12.31
C LYS A 255 -2.04 -20.05 -12.29
N GLU A 256 -2.94 -20.30 -11.34
CA GLU A 256 -3.60 -21.61 -11.17
C GLU A 256 -4.86 -21.77 -12.01
N THR A 257 -5.57 -20.65 -12.22
CA THR A 257 -6.82 -20.70 -13.00
C THR A 257 -6.55 -20.70 -14.50
N TYR A 258 -5.45 -20.07 -14.92
CA TYR A 258 -5.12 -19.93 -16.34
C TYR A 258 -3.70 -20.46 -16.61
N PRO A 259 -3.48 -21.17 -17.74
CA PRO A 259 -2.16 -21.67 -18.12
C PRO A 259 -1.28 -20.53 -18.67
N ILE A 260 -0.96 -19.56 -17.80
CA ILE A 260 -0.16 -18.38 -18.16
C ILE A 260 1.28 -18.49 -17.63
N SER A 261 2.22 -17.97 -18.40
CA SER A 261 3.60 -17.83 -17.96
C SER A 261 3.76 -16.68 -16.95
N ASP A 262 4.86 -16.70 -16.19
CA ASP A 262 5.21 -15.62 -15.26
C ASP A 262 5.38 -14.28 -15.97
N ARG A 263 5.78 -14.27 -17.26
CA ARG A 263 5.86 -13.07 -18.10
C ARG A 263 4.47 -12.43 -18.29
N VAL A 264 3.47 -13.24 -18.60
CA VAL A 264 2.09 -12.77 -18.77
C VAL A 264 1.56 -12.27 -17.42
N LEU A 265 1.83 -13.00 -16.34
CA LEU A 265 1.47 -12.59 -14.99
C LEU A 265 2.09 -11.23 -14.62
N GLY A 266 3.41 -11.08 -14.80
CA GLY A 266 4.10 -9.80 -14.57
C GLY A 266 3.52 -8.65 -15.40
N THR A 267 3.18 -8.91 -16.68
CA THR A 267 2.53 -7.91 -17.54
C THR A 267 1.15 -7.53 -17.03
N LEU A 268 0.33 -8.49 -16.59
CA LEU A 268 -0.99 -8.22 -15.99
C LEU A 268 -0.89 -7.27 -14.80
N PHE A 269 0.03 -7.53 -13.88
CA PHE A 269 0.24 -6.69 -12.70
C PHE A 269 0.87 -5.34 -13.03
N ALA A 270 1.79 -5.29 -14.01
CA ALA A 270 2.37 -4.04 -14.49
C ALA A 270 1.30 -3.11 -15.08
N VAL A 271 0.45 -3.61 -15.97
CA VAL A 271 -0.67 -2.83 -16.53
C VAL A 271 -1.60 -2.37 -15.42
N SER A 272 -1.90 -3.22 -14.43
CA SER A 272 -2.72 -2.84 -13.26
C SER A 272 -2.13 -1.65 -12.50
N SER A 273 -0.81 -1.60 -12.31
CA SER A 273 -0.12 -0.49 -11.64
C SER A 273 -0.32 0.83 -12.39
N VAL A 274 -0.16 0.83 -13.72
CA VAL A 274 -0.36 2.03 -14.55
C VAL A 274 -1.82 2.48 -14.51
N VAL A 275 -2.75 1.55 -14.73
CA VAL A 275 -4.20 1.86 -14.75
C VAL A 275 -4.65 2.42 -13.41
N THR A 276 -4.16 1.84 -12.29
CA THR A 276 -4.43 2.34 -10.93
C THR A 276 -3.86 3.74 -10.73
N GLY A 277 -2.62 3.98 -11.16
CA GLY A 277 -1.98 5.29 -11.04
C GLY A 277 -2.75 6.38 -11.80
N VAL A 278 -3.11 6.11 -13.06
CA VAL A 278 -3.92 7.04 -13.89
C VAL A 278 -5.29 7.29 -13.26
N ALA A 279 -5.96 6.24 -12.79
CA ALA A 279 -7.26 6.35 -12.14
C ALA A 279 -7.20 7.19 -10.86
N THR A 280 -6.15 7.02 -10.06
CA THR A 280 -5.93 7.81 -8.84
C THR A 280 -5.75 9.30 -9.16
N LEU A 281 -5.04 9.64 -10.25
CA LEU A 281 -4.90 11.04 -10.71
C LEU A 281 -6.22 11.64 -11.20
N ALA A 282 -7.16 10.83 -11.67
CA ALA A 282 -8.48 11.28 -12.09
C ALA A 282 -9.46 11.49 -10.92
N SER A 283 -9.13 11.05 -9.72
CA SER A 283 -10.04 11.09 -8.56
C SER A 283 -10.54 12.50 -8.19
N PRO A 284 -9.73 13.59 -8.23
CA PRO A 284 -10.23 14.94 -7.93
C PRO A 284 -11.31 15.41 -8.90
N VAL A 285 -11.23 15.01 -10.17
CA VAL A 285 -12.24 15.36 -11.19
C VAL A 285 -13.59 14.73 -10.86
N LEU A 286 -13.58 13.48 -10.41
CA LEU A 286 -14.80 12.80 -9.96
C LEU A 286 -15.39 13.46 -8.70
N ALA A 287 -14.53 13.81 -7.75
CA ALA A 287 -14.95 14.47 -6.52
C ALA A 287 -15.60 15.84 -6.79
N ALA A 288 -15.00 16.62 -7.71
CA ALA A 288 -15.55 17.93 -8.11
C ALA A 288 -16.95 17.80 -8.76
N ARG A 289 -17.20 16.69 -9.48
CA ARG A 289 -18.48 16.50 -10.20
C ARG A 289 -19.57 15.88 -9.33
N TRP A 290 -19.25 14.95 -8.44
CA TRP A 290 -20.24 14.14 -7.72
C TRP A 290 -20.20 14.31 -6.21
N GLY A 291 -19.23 15.04 -5.66
CA GLY A 291 -18.88 15.02 -4.24
C GLY A 291 -17.95 13.84 -3.89
N ARG A 292 -17.25 13.95 -2.77
CA ARG A 292 -16.19 12.98 -2.41
C ARG A 292 -16.75 11.61 -2.02
N ILE A 293 -17.72 11.58 -1.11
CA ILE A 293 -18.32 10.34 -0.62
C ILE A 293 -19.17 9.66 -1.69
N ARG A 294 -19.92 10.45 -2.49
CA ARG A 294 -20.69 9.88 -3.59
C ARG A 294 -19.78 9.26 -4.66
N ALA A 295 -18.69 9.92 -5.04
CA ALA A 295 -17.69 9.38 -5.96
C ALA A 295 -17.07 8.07 -5.42
N LEU A 296 -16.68 8.05 -4.13
CA LEU A 296 -16.17 6.85 -3.46
C LEU A 296 -17.18 5.69 -3.53
N VAL A 297 -18.42 5.91 -3.11
CA VAL A 297 -19.47 4.90 -3.09
C VAL A 297 -19.75 4.33 -4.48
N ILE A 298 -19.85 5.19 -5.49
CA ILE A 298 -20.11 4.74 -6.87
C ILE A 298 -18.95 3.89 -7.38
N THR A 299 -17.71 4.33 -7.19
CA THR A 299 -16.53 3.60 -7.70
C THR A 299 -16.33 2.27 -6.98
N GLN A 300 -16.51 2.21 -5.67
CA GLN A 300 -16.42 0.97 -4.90
C GLN A 300 -17.52 -0.03 -5.29
N LEU A 301 -18.78 0.40 -5.37
CA LEU A 301 -19.88 -0.47 -5.81
C LEU A 301 -19.70 -0.94 -7.26
N ALA A 302 -19.28 -0.06 -8.16
CA ALA A 302 -18.99 -0.41 -9.54
C ALA A 302 -17.81 -1.41 -9.67
N SER A 303 -16.92 -1.51 -8.68
CA SER A 303 -15.84 -2.48 -8.67
C SER A 303 -16.30 -3.93 -8.41
N ILE A 304 -17.44 -4.12 -7.73
CA ILE A 304 -17.94 -5.44 -7.32
C ILE A 304 -18.28 -6.35 -8.51
N PRO A 305 -19.01 -5.94 -9.54
CA PRO A 305 -19.25 -6.77 -10.71
C PRO A 305 -17.96 -7.24 -11.39
N PHE A 306 -16.96 -6.37 -11.49
CA PHE A 306 -15.66 -6.74 -12.05
C PHE A 306 -14.92 -7.74 -11.16
N LEU A 307 -15.05 -7.63 -9.83
CA LEU A 307 -14.48 -8.60 -8.91
C LEU A 307 -15.10 -9.99 -9.10
N LEU A 308 -16.41 -10.07 -9.32
CA LEU A 308 -17.08 -11.32 -9.66
C LEU A 308 -16.65 -11.85 -11.03
N LEU A 309 -16.51 -10.98 -12.04
CA LEU A 309 -16.03 -11.39 -13.36
C LEU A 309 -14.61 -11.96 -13.32
N ILE A 310 -13.72 -11.43 -12.47
CA ILE A 310 -12.38 -12.02 -12.27
C ILE A 310 -12.51 -13.48 -11.84
N GLY A 311 -13.30 -13.75 -10.81
CA GLY A 311 -13.39 -15.08 -10.19
C GLY A 311 -14.21 -16.12 -10.96
N PHE A 312 -15.15 -15.69 -11.80
CA PHE A 312 -16.18 -16.58 -12.35
C PHE A 312 -16.28 -16.59 -13.89
N SER A 313 -15.57 -15.74 -14.61
CA SER A 313 -15.68 -15.69 -16.08
C SER A 313 -15.11 -16.92 -16.79
N GLY A 314 -14.12 -17.60 -16.19
CA GLY A 314 -13.38 -18.68 -16.83
C GLY A 314 -12.53 -18.28 -18.04
N MET A 315 -12.52 -16.99 -18.42
CA MET A 315 -11.82 -16.45 -19.60
C MET A 315 -10.73 -15.47 -19.17
N LEU A 316 -9.47 -15.76 -19.52
CA LEU A 316 -8.32 -14.94 -19.14
C LEU A 316 -8.51 -13.44 -19.46
N TRP A 317 -8.96 -13.12 -20.69
CA TRP A 317 -9.10 -11.72 -21.12
C TRP A 317 -10.17 -10.96 -20.34
N VAL A 318 -11.30 -11.62 -20.04
CA VAL A 318 -12.35 -11.02 -19.22
C VAL A 318 -11.84 -10.78 -17.79
N SER A 319 -11.15 -11.76 -17.20
CA SER A 319 -10.57 -11.63 -15.88
C SER A 319 -9.47 -10.56 -15.83
N ALA A 320 -8.61 -10.47 -16.85
CA ALA A 320 -7.55 -9.48 -16.93
C ALA A 320 -8.09 -8.04 -17.01
N ILE A 321 -9.02 -7.79 -17.93
CA ILE A 321 -9.66 -6.48 -18.08
C ILE A 321 -10.42 -6.12 -16.79
N SER A 322 -11.17 -7.08 -16.24
CA SER A 322 -11.90 -6.88 -15.00
C SER A 322 -10.97 -6.58 -13.82
N PHE A 323 -9.79 -7.22 -13.75
CA PHE A 323 -8.77 -6.95 -12.74
C PHE A 323 -8.25 -5.51 -12.83
N TRP A 324 -7.96 -5.01 -14.02
CA TRP A 324 -7.51 -3.64 -14.24
C TRP A 324 -8.60 -2.62 -13.90
N VAL A 325 -9.82 -2.82 -14.38
CA VAL A 325 -10.96 -1.91 -14.11
C VAL A 325 -11.31 -1.91 -12.62
N ARG A 326 -11.37 -3.08 -11.99
CA ARG A 326 -11.60 -3.20 -10.54
C ARG A 326 -10.51 -2.49 -9.75
N ALA A 327 -9.23 -2.69 -10.10
CA ALA A 327 -8.12 -2.04 -9.41
C ALA A 327 -8.20 -0.51 -9.54
N ALA A 328 -8.50 0.01 -10.72
CA ALA A 328 -8.73 1.43 -10.93
C ALA A 328 -9.86 1.98 -10.06
N LEU A 329 -11.05 1.39 -10.16
CA LEU A 329 -12.26 1.84 -9.45
C LEU A 329 -12.08 1.81 -7.93
N MET A 330 -11.44 0.77 -7.40
CA MET A 330 -11.27 0.61 -5.98
C MET A 330 -10.23 1.57 -5.38
N ASN A 331 -9.15 1.84 -6.12
CA ASN A 331 -8.06 2.65 -5.59
C ASN A 331 -8.25 4.17 -5.82
N MET A 332 -9.04 4.59 -6.83
CA MET A 332 -9.27 6.01 -7.07
C MET A 332 -10.06 6.70 -5.94
N GLY A 333 -10.83 5.96 -5.16
CA GLY A 333 -11.56 6.48 -4.00
C GLY A 333 -10.68 6.78 -2.77
N ASN A 334 -9.53 6.14 -2.64
CA ASN A 334 -8.69 6.23 -1.44
C ASN A 334 -8.24 7.66 -1.09
N PRO A 335 -7.73 8.48 -2.03
CA PRO A 335 -7.36 9.86 -1.72
C PRO A 335 -8.56 10.71 -1.27
N LEU A 336 -9.74 10.46 -1.85
CA LEU A 336 -10.97 11.18 -1.52
C LEU A 336 -11.42 10.88 -0.09
N TYR A 337 -11.41 9.61 0.28
CA TYR A 337 -11.77 9.18 1.63
C TYR A 337 -10.77 9.69 2.68
N ASN A 338 -9.47 9.62 2.39
CA ASN A 338 -8.44 10.12 3.29
C ASN A 338 -8.56 11.63 3.52
N ALA A 339 -8.75 12.43 2.46
CA ALA A 339 -8.94 13.86 2.56
C ALA A 339 -10.20 14.19 3.36
N PHE A 340 -11.34 13.56 3.03
CA PHE A 340 -12.59 13.72 3.74
C PHE A 340 -12.43 13.39 5.23
N ALA A 341 -11.84 12.25 5.56
CA ALA A 341 -11.64 11.82 6.94
C ALA A 341 -10.81 12.84 7.75
N MET A 342 -9.71 13.36 7.17
CA MET A 342 -8.85 14.33 7.86
C MET A 342 -9.54 15.66 8.10
N GLU A 343 -10.43 16.10 7.23
CA GLU A 343 -11.16 17.35 7.38
C GLU A 343 -12.23 17.31 8.48
N GLN A 344 -12.69 16.11 8.86
CA GLN A 344 -13.70 15.95 9.93
C GLN A 344 -13.12 16.18 11.34
N PHE A 345 -11.80 16.31 11.49
CA PHE A 345 -11.15 16.44 12.79
C PHE A 345 -10.30 17.71 12.90
N GLU A 346 -10.16 18.21 14.13
CA GLU A 346 -9.25 19.30 14.45
C GLU A 346 -7.82 18.93 14.08
N GLU A 347 -6.98 19.91 13.75
CA GLU A 347 -5.60 19.71 13.29
C GLU A 347 -4.78 18.82 14.25
N ARG A 348 -4.96 19.01 15.56
CA ARG A 348 -4.29 18.22 16.60
C ARG A 348 -4.73 16.75 16.68
N GLU A 349 -5.93 16.42 16.17
CA GLU A 349 -6.48 15.06 16.18
C GLU A 349 -6.11 14.27 14.91
N ARG A 350 -5.81 14.98 13.81
CA ARG A 350 -5.57 14.38 12.48
C ARG A 350 -4.47 13.30 12.49
N ALA A 351 -3.39 13.54 13.23
CA ALA A 351 -2.32 12.55 13.35
C ALA A 351 -2.80 11.25 14.02
N THR A 352 -3.62 11.36 15.07
CA THR A 352 -4.21 10.21 15.77
C THR A 352 -5.17 9.44 14.87
N VAL A 353 -6.05 10.15 14.14
CA VAL A 353 -7.02 9.55 13.23
C VAL A 353 -6.32 8.85 12.06
N SER A 354 -5.29 9.47 11.48
CA SER A 354 -4.45 8.84 10.45
C SER A 354 -3.78 7.57 10.96
N GLY A 355 -3.28 7.59 12.19
CA GLY A 355 -2.74 6.39 12.86
C GLY A 355 -3.77 5.28 13.02
N LEU A 356 -5.01 5.60 13.43
CA LEU A 356 -6.10 4.64 13.54
C LEU A 356 -6.50 4.05 12.18
N MET A 357 -6.51 4.84 11.12
CA MET A 357 -6.75 4.35 9.76
C MET A 357 -5.65 3.38 9.31
N GLY A 358 -4.39 3.69 9.59
CA GLY A 358 -3.27 2.78 9.35
C GLY A 358 -3.36 1.49 10.16
N MET A 359 -3.75 1.57 11.43
CA MET A 359 -3.98 0.40 12.29
C MET A 359 -5.10 -0.50 11.74
N SER A 360 -6.22 0.09 11.30
CA SER A 360 -7.32 -0.69 10.71
C SER A 360 -6.88 -1.45 9.47
N TRP A 361 -6.00 -0.84 8.65
CA TRP A 361 -5.39 -1.50 7.51
C TRP A 361 -4.51 -2.68 7.93
N ASN A 362 -3.61 -2.48 8.87
CA ASN A 362 -2.73 -3.54 9.38
C ASN A 362 -3.52 -4.68 10.03
N ILE A 363 -4.61 -4.41 10.76
CA ILE A 363 -5.49 -5.44 11.32
C ILE A 363 -6.08 -6.31 10.20
N GLY A 364 -6.64 -5.68 9.17
CA GLY A 364 -7.18 -6.41 8.03
C GLY A 364 -6.14 -7.29 7.34
N TRP A 365 -4.96 -6.75 7.08
CA TRP A 365 -3.84 -7.48 6.45
C TRP A 365 -3.14 -8.49 7.37
N THR A 366 -3.38 -8.45 8.67
CA THR A 366 -2.98 -9.52 9.61
C THR A 366 -3.96 -10.69 9.55
N ILE A 367 -5.26 -10.41 9.59
CA ILE A 367 -6.30 -11.43 9.71
C ILE A 367 -6.65 -12.03 8.34
N GLY A 368 -6.78 -11.19 7.31
CA GLY A 368 -7.27 -11.59 5.99
C GLY A 368 -6.46 -12.69 5.32
N PRO A 369 -5.13 -12.53 5.15
CA PRO A 369 -4.31 -13.56 4.51
C PRO A 369 -4.29 -14.86 5.29
N TYR A 370 -4.28 -14.81 6.63
CA TYR A 370 -4.34 -15.98 7.49
C TYR A 370 -5.62 -16.78 7.24
N LEU A 371 -6.78 -16.14 7.30
CA LEU A 371 -8.07 -16.79 7.02
C LEU A 371 -8.13 -17.34 5.60
N SER A 372 -7.70 -16.55 4.62
CA SER A 372 -7.69 -16.96 3.22
C SER A 372 -6.79 -18.18 2.97
N GLY A 373 -5.60 -18.21 3.58
CA GLY A 373 -4.69 -19.35 3.49
C GLY A 373 -5.33 -20.65 4.02
N TYR A 374 -6.04 -20.59 5.15
CA TYR A 374 -6.78 -21.74 5.68
C TYR A 374 -7.95 -22.15 4.79
N MET A 375 -8.71 -21.20 4.24
CA MET A 375 -9.80 -21.51 3.32
C MET A 375 -9.28 -22.18 2.05
N GLN A 376 -8.18 -21.68 1.48
CA GLN A 376 -7.55 -22.23 0.28
C GLN A 376 -6.88 -23.59 0.51
N ALA A 377 -6.44 -23.88 1.73
CA ALA A 377 -5.87 -25.18 2.09
C ALA A 377 -6.90 -26.33 1.97
N ASN A 378 -8.20 -26.02 2.00
CA ASN A 378 -9.24 -26.98 1.75
C ASN A 378 -9.54 -27.06 0.24
N PRO A 379 -9.23 -28.18 -0.44
CA PRO A 379 -9.43 -28.32 -1.89
C PRO A 379 -10.90 -28.15 -2.35
N LYS A 380 -11.86 -28.33 -1.43
CA LYS A 380 -13.28 -28.19 -1.73
C LYS A 380 -13.74 -26.72 -1.76
N ILE A 381 -12.97 -25.80 -1.17
CA ILE A 381 -13.30 -24.38 -1.06
C ILE A 381 -12.68 -23.62 -2.22
N GLY A 382 -11.36 -23.66 -2.36
CA GLY A 382 -10.63 -22.92 -3.40
C GLY A 382 -10.84 -21.42 -3.37
N PHE A 383 -10.71 -20.76 -4.53
CA PHE A 383 -10.87 -19.31 -4.68
C PHE A 383 -12.32 -18.80 -4.77
N PRO A 384 -13.33 -19.51 -5.36
CA PRO A 384 -14.63 -18.93 -5.60
C PRO A 384 -15.34 -18.33 -4.38
N PRO A 385 -15.40 -18.98 -3.20
CA PRO A 385 -16.02 -18.38 -2.02
C PRO A 385 -15.28 -17.12 -1.53
N ILE A 386 -13.97 -17.06 -1.73
CA ILE A 386 -13.14 -15.92 -1.32
C ILE A 386 -13.54 -14.66 -2.09
N PHE A 387 -13.82 -14.78 -3.41
CA PHE A 387 -14.34 -13.68 -4.20
C PHE A 387 -15.68 -13.17 -3.67
N VAL A 388 -16.60 -14.09 -3.36
CA VAL A 388 -17.93 -13.73 -2.82
C VAL A 388 -17.82 -13.04 -1.45
N ILE A 389 -16.98 -13.58 -0.56
CA ILE A 389 -16.73 -12.98 0.75
C ILE A 389 -16.14 -11.57 0.61
N THR A 390 -15.17 -11.37 -0.28
CA THR A 390 -14.59 -10.05 -0.55
C THR A 390 -15.66 -9.08 -1.07
N CYS A 391 -16.53 -9.51 -1.99
CA CYS A 391 -17.64 -8.69 -2.49
C CYS A 391 -18.60 -8.27 -1.35
N LEU A 392 -18.92 -9.20 -0.42
CA LEU A 392 -19.77 -8.89 0.73
C LEU A 392 -19.13 -7.86 1.66
N PHE A 393 -17.84 -8.02 1.97
CA PHE A 393 -17.10 -7.03 2.78
C PHE A 393 -17.09 -5.65 2.11
N TYR A 394 -16.84 -5.59 0.80
CA TYR A 394 -16.85 -4.33 0.05
C TYR A 394 -18.24 -3.70 0.04
N ALA A 395 -19.28 -4.48 -0.21
CA ALA A 395 -20.66 -3.97 -0.19
C ALA A 395 -21.04 -3.42 1.19
N VAL A 396 -20.75 -4.14 2.26
CA VAL A 396 -21.04 -3.72 3.64
C VAL A 396 -20.27 -2.45 3.99
N ALA A 397 -18.96 -2.40 3.71
CA ALA A 397 -18.15 -1.21 3.99
C ALA A 397 -18.69 0.02 3.24
N THR A 398 -18.98 -0.12 1.94
CA THR A 398 -19.49 0.98 1.11
C THR A 398 -20.87 1.45 1.54
N ILE A 399 -21.75 0.54 1.98
CA ILE A 399 -23.07 0.89 2.53
C ILE A 399 -22.90 1.69 3.83
N LEU A 400 -21.96 1.29 4.70
CA LEU A 400 -21.67 2.03 5.93
C LEU A 400 -21.09 3.42 5.65
N GLU A 401 -20.15 3.54 4.71
CA GLU A 401 -19.59 4.83 4.28
C GLU A 401 -20.70 5.78 3.79
N LYS A 402 -21.59 5.25 2.94
CA LYS A 402 -22.76 6.00 2.46
C LYS A 402 -23.66 6.44 3.60
N ALA A 403 -24.02 5.51 4.48
CA ALA A 403 -24.94 5.77 5.59
C ALA A 403 -24.39 6.80 6.59
N PHE A 404 -23.09 6.74 6.87
CA PHE A 404 -22.47 7.61 7.86
C PHE A 404 -22.11 8.99 7.30
N PHE A 405 -21.72 9.10 6.04
CA PHE A 405 -21.03 10.30 5.56
C PHE A 405 -21.66 11.00 4.37
N GLN A 406 -22.54 10.36 3.58
CA GLN A 406 -23.07 11.00 2.36
C GLN A 406 -23.80 12.30 2.65
N LYS A 407 -24.66 12.32 3.68
CA LYS A 407 -25.40 13.56 4.05
C LYS A 407 -24.46 14.68 4.49
N LEU A 408 -23.40 14.34 5.21
CA LEU A 408 -22.41 15.30 5.69
C LEU A 408 -21.61 15.88 4.53
N ASP A 409 -21.15 15.06 3.59
CA ASP A 409 -20.43 15.50 2.40
C ASP A 409 -21.30 16.35 1.48
N ASP A 410 -22.58 15.97 1.28
CA ASP A 410 -23.55 16.75 0.48
C ASP A 410 -23.78 18.15 1.12
N GLN A 411 -23.85 18.26 2.44
CA GLN A 411 -23.97 19.52 3.16
C GLN A 411 -22.72 20.40 3.00
N GLN A 412 -21.54 19.82 3.18
CA GLN A 412 -20.26 20.52 3.02
C GLN A 412 -20.05 21.02 1.58
N THR A 413 -20.34 20.17 0.60
CA THR A 413 -20.25 20.54 -0.81
C THR A 413 -21.21 21.69 -1.17
N ARG A 414 -22.45 21.64 -0.67
CA ARG A 414 -23.42 22.71 -0.87
C ARG A 414 -23.02 24.03 -0.20
N ALA A 415 -22.48 23.96 1.00
CA ALA A 415 -21.97 25.13 1.70
C ALA A 415 -20.82 25.81 0.94
N ALA A 416 -19.85 25.02 0.46
CA ALA A 416 -18.73 25.51 -0.35
C ALA A 416 -19.21 26.18 -1.66
N MET A 417 -20.20 25.59 -2.35
CA MET A 417 -20.78 26.20 -3.56
C MET A 417 -21.49 27.54 -3.27
N LEU A 418 -22.19 27.64 -2.16
CA LEU A 418 -22.86 28.89 -1.77
C LEU A 418 -21.86 29.99 -1.38
N GLU A 419 -20.73 29.62 -0.79
CA GLU A 419 -19.62 30.53 -0.50
C GLU A 419 -18.95 31.03 -1.78
N GLU A 420 -18.67 30.18 -2.73
CA GLU A 420 -18.12 30.55 -4.05
C GLU A 420 -19.05 31.46 -4.83
N LEU A 421 -20.35 31.27 -4.69
CA LEU A 421 -21.38 32.15 -5.31
C LEU A 421 -21.60 33.45 -4.57
N GLY A 422 -20.92 33.70 -3.44
CA GLY A 422 -21.06 34.91 -2.63
C GLY A 422 -22.43 35.06 -1.91
N VAL A 423 -23.19 33.95 -1.82
CA VAL A 423 -24.53 33.95 -1.19
C VAL A 423 -24.44 33.86 0.33
N VAL A 424 -23.35 33.23 0.86
CA VAL A 424 -23.10 33.09 2.29
C VAL A 424 -21.62 33.32 2.57
N ASP A 425 -21.30 34.24 3.46
CA ASP A 425 -19.93 34.44 3.97
C ASP A 425 -19.77 33.66 5.28
N LEU A 426 -19.35 32.42 5.18
CA LEU A 426 -19.09 31.52 6.32
C LEU A 426 -17.84 31.91 7.14
N THR A 427 -17.05 32.88 6.68
CA THR A 427 -15.88 33.36 7.43
C THR A 427 -16.28 34.15 8.67
N ARG A 428 -17.47 34.73 8.68
CA ARG A 428 -18.02 35.49 9.83
C ARG A 428 -18.54 34.59 10.96
N GLU A 429 -19.00 33.38 10.69
CA GLU A 429 -19.52 32.47 11.74
C GLU A 429 -18.43 31.67 12.48
N ARG A 430 -17.22 31.60 11.95
CA ARG A 430 -16.10 30.93 12.62
C ARG A 430 -15.33 31.83 13.61
N SER A 431 -15.68 33.12 13.70
CA SER A 431 -15.04 34.10 14.58
C SER A 431 -15.91 34.48 15.82
N LEU A 432 -17.03 33.84 16.04
CA LEU A 432 -17.87 33.88 17.23
C LEU A 432 -17.83 32.51 17.95
#